data_b57626333d6efe035f36bd61676d514c
#
_entry.id   b57626333d6efe035f36bd61676d514c
#
_cell.length_a   1.000
_cell.length_b   1.000
_cell.length_c   1.000
_cell.angle_alpha   90.00
_cell.angle_beta   90.00
_cell.angle_gamma   90.00
#
_symmetry.space_group_name_H-M   'P 1'
#
loop_
_entity.id
_entity.type
_entity.pdbx_description
1 polymer ?
#
loop_
_entity_poly.entity_id
_entity_poly.type
_entity_poly.pdbx_seq_one_letter_code
_entity_poly.pdbx_strand_id
1 'polypeptide(L)'
;MKPFPRSSMRRVVIVVPSLFTLFNLFFGIWSMVLASRGEFYRAGWYIFFAGVLDALDGRVARLSRTGTRFGAELDSLVDVVSFGVAPAFLIYQLEFATGGQAEWIFCYFYVMAAAIRLARFNITQAGRAKRYFIGLPSPAAGMTLATFFPFTTTELYQHVFRFLPRHHLMQLLMILLTILMVSNVRYAAFPRAGVRTVKGLLGLATILFILIFGILEHDAFFFPLGITYMVYGILRATLLGFFFEEDDDETDIAGPIVMTDNGAVAEVFGPPPRVIAPREREGGGQG
;
A
#
# COMPACT_ATOMS: atom_id res chain seq x y z
N MET A 1 41.87 -4.72 -19.11
CA MET A 1 40.45 -4.40 -18.84
C MET A 1 40.39 -3.25 -17.84
N LYS A 2 39.90 -2.07 -18.25
CA LYS A 2 39.75 -0.93 -17.32
C LYS A 2 38.55 -1.20 -16.42
N PRO A 3 38.64 -1.08 -15.09
CA PRO A 3 37.50 -1.27 -14.21
C PRO A 3 36.46 -0.17 -14.48
N PHE A 4 35.20 -0.56 -14.58
CA PHE A 4 34.08 0.37 -14.75
C PHE A 4 34.09 1.42 -13.64
N PRO A 5 33.93 2.72 -13.95
CA PRO A 5 33.97 3.77 -12.93
C PRO A 5 32.83 3.57 -11.94
N ARG A 6 33.14 3.56 -10.64
CA ARG A 6 32.17 3.40 -9.53
C ARG A 6 30.96 4.34 -9.61
N SER A 7 31.06 5.46 -10.31
CA SER A 7 29.99 6.41 -10.57
C SER A 7 28.91 5.88 -11.55
N SER A 8 29.27 4.99 -12.50
CA SER A 8 28.31 4.39 -13.42
C SER A 8 27.46 3.31 -12.76
N MET A 9 28.07 2.50 -11.87
CA MET A 9 27.33 1.50 -11.09
C MET A 9 26.30 2.14 -10.13
N ARG A 10 26.64 3.28 -9.50
CA ARG A 10 25.66 4.01 -8.65
C ARG A 10 24.46 4.51 -9.46
N ARG A 11 24.65 5.00 -10.69
CA ARG A 11 23.53 5.44 -11.54
C ARG A 11 22.64 4.28 -11.99
N VAL A 12 23.22 3.16 -12.38
CA VAL A 12 22.45 1.95 -12.77
C VAL A 12 21.61 1.43 -11.59
N VAL A 13 22.14 1.43 -10.39
CA VAL A 13 21.45 0.95 -9.18
C VAL A 13 20.27 1.87 -8.79
N ILE A 14 20.30 3.15 -9.14
CA ILE A 14 19.18 4.10 -8.92
C ILE A 14 18.10 3.97 -9.98
N VAL A 15 18.45 3.62 -11.22
CA VAL A 15 17.51 3.52 -12.36
C VAL A 15 16.61 2.28 -12.25
N VAL A 16 17.13 1.17 -11.72
CA VAL A 16 16.37 -0.10 -11.67
C VAL A 16 15.06 -0.02 -10.86
N PRO A 17 15.02 0.51 -9.63
CA PRO A 17 13.75 0.70 -8.92
C PRO A 17 12.77 1.59 -9.68
N SER A 18 13.24 2.71 -10.22
CA SER A 18 12.38 3.62 -11.01
C SER A 18 11.78 2.95 -12.25
N LEU A 19 12.44 1.92 -12.80
CA LEU A 19 11.92 1.16 -13.93
C LEU A 19 10.72 0.29 -13.55
N PHE A 20 10.77 -0.40 -12.40
CA PHE A 20 9.63 -1.17 -11.88
C PHE A 20 8.42 -0.28 -11.61
N THR A 21 8.63 0.89 -11.00
CA THR A 21 7.59 1.89 -10.77
C THR A 21 6.97 2.38 -12.09
N LEU A 22 7.77 2.60 -13.13
CA LEU A 22 7.26 2.98 -14.45
C LEU A 22 6.50 1.85 -15.14
N PHE A 23 6.90 0.59 -14.98
CA PHE A 23 6.13 -0.55 -15.47
C PHE A 23 4.81 -0.73 -14.69
N ASN A 24 4.80 -0.49 -13.38
CA ASN A 24 3.58 -0.44 -12.58
C ASN A 24 2.61 0.60 -13.18
N LEU A 25 3.07 1.83 -13.42
CA LEU A 25 2.28 2.88 -14.06
C LEU A 25 1.76 2.45 -15.45
N PHE A 26 2.63 1.88 -16.28
CA PHE A 26 2.25 1.38 -17.61
C PHE A 26 1.10 0.37 -17.51
N PHE A 27 1.18 -0.59 -16.60
CA PHE A 27 0.13 -1.59 -16.43
C PHE A 27 -1.18 -0.99 -15.91
N GLY A 28 -1.11 -0.03 -14.99
CA GLY A 28 -2.28 0.71 -14.52
C GLY A 28 -3.00 1.44 -15.68
N ILE A 29 -2.25 2.19 -16.50
CA ILE A 29 -2.80 2.91 -17.66
C ILE A 29 -3.31 1.92 -18.71
N TRP A 30 -2.56 0.87 -19.01
CA TRP A 30 -2.96 -0.13 -20.00
C TRP A 30 -4.23 -0.86 -19.59
N SER A 31 -4.40 -1.14 -18.31
CA SER A 31 -5.65 -1.67 -17.75
C SER A 31 -6.85 -0.77 -18.06
N MET A 32 -6.72 0.55 -17.87
CA MET A 32 -7.80 1.49 -18.21
C MET A 32 -8.14 1.47 -19.71
N VAL A 33 -7.13 1.37 -20.59
CA VAL A 33 -7.35 1.23 -22.03
C VAL A 33 -8.10 -0.06 -22.36
N LEU A 34 -7.78 -1.17 -21.72
CA LEU A 34 -8.47 -2.44 -21.92
C LEU A 34 -9.91 -2.39 -21.37
N ALA A 35 -10.11 -1.80 -20.19
CA ALA A 35 -11.44 -1.62 -19.60
C ALA A 35 -12.34 -0.77 -20.49
N SER A 36 -11.82 0.29 -21.12
CA SER A 36 -12.59 1.11 -22.08
C SER A 36 -12.99 0.36 -23.35
N ARG A 37 -12.30 -0.75 -23.66
CA ARG A 37 -12.61 -1.64 -24.78
C ARG A 37 -13.52 -2.81 -24.40
N GLY A 38 -13.93 -2.92 -23.12
CA GLY A 38 -14.72 -4.03 -22.60
C GLY A 38 -13.92 -5.30 -22.30
N GLU A 39 -12.57 -5.24 -22.38
CA GLU A 39 -11.68 -6.37 -22.09
C GLU A 39 -11.40 -6.48 -20.57
N PHE A 40 -12.45 -6.61 -19.77
CA PHE A 40 -12.41 -6.52 -18.31
C PHE A 40 -11.53 -7.59 -17.65
N TYR A 41 -11.54 -8.82 -18.19
CA TYR A 41 -10.69 -9.91 -17.69
C TYR A 41 -9.20 -9.53 -17.75
N ARG A 42 -8.75 -9.08 -18.91
CA ARG A 42 -7.35 -8.66 -19.11
C ARG A 42 -7.02 -7.42 -18.30
N ALA A 43 -7.94 -6.44 -18.25
CA ALA A 43 -7.78 -5.22 -17.48
C ALA A 43 -7.52 -5.53 -16.00
N GLY A 44 -8.29 -6.44 -15.39
CA GLY A 44 -8.10 -6.87 -14.01
C GLY A 44 -6.72 -7.49 -13.78
N TRP A 45 -6.28 -8.38 -14.66
CA TRP A 45 -4.97 -9.01 -14.54
C TRP A 45 -3.81 -8.03 -14.68
N TYR A 46 -3.92 -6.98 -15.51
CA TYR A 46 -2.87 -5.95 -15.59
C TYR A 46 -2.75 -5.15 -14.28
N ILE A 47 -3.85 -4.83 -13.59
CA ILE A 47 -3.79 -4.21 -12.24
C ILE A 47 -3.15 -5.17 -11.24
N PHE A 48 -3.48 -6.45 -11.30
CA PHE A 48 -2.88 -7.45 -10.43
C PHE A 48 -1.35 -7.54 -10.65
N PHE A 49 -0.89 -7.60 -11.89
CA PHE A 49 0.54 -7.58 -12.20
C PHE A 49 1.22 -6.29 -11.80
N ALA A 50 0.55 -5.13 -11.90
CA ALA A 50 1.05 -3.88 -11.33
C ALA A 50 1.33 -4.03 -9.83
N GLY A 51 0.42 -4.66 -9.05
CA GLY A 51 0.61 -4.93 -7.63
C GLY A 51 1.76 -5.89 -7.32
N VAL A 52 2.01 -6.88 -8.18
CA VAL A 52 3.18 -7.77 -8.05
C VAL A 52 4.47 -6.99 -8.27
N LEU A 53 4.53 -6.13 -9.30
CA LEU A 53 5.69 -5.28 -9.57
C LEU A 53 5.98 -4.30 -8.44
N ASP A 54 4.96 -3.65 -7.88
CA ASP A 54 5.06 -2.78 -6.71
C ASP A 54 5.68 -3.53 -5.51
N ALA A 55 5.17 -4.73 -5.21
CA ALA A 55 5.71 -5.54 -4.13
C ALA A 55 7.19 -5.94 -4.36
N LEU A 56 7.61 -6.15 -5.61
CA LEU A 56 8.98 -6.46 -5.98
C LEU A 56 9.88 -5.23 -5.86
N ASP A 57 9.43 -4.07 -6.36
CA ASP A 57 10.16 -2.80 -6.29
C ASP A 57 10.45 -2.42 -4.83
N GLY A 58 9.44 -2.41 -3.99
CA GLY A 58 9.61 -2.14 -2.57
C GLY A 58 10.57 -3.12 -1.84
N ARG A 59 10.71 -4.36 -2.31
CA ARG A 59 11.72 -5.32 -1.79
C ARG A 59 13.11 -5.03 -2.33
N VAL A 60 13.24 -4.78 -3.63
CA VAL A 60 14.52 -4.46 -4.30
C VAL A 60 15.11 -3.17 -3.73
N ALA A 61 14.31 -2.12 -3.59
CA ALA A 61 14.74 -0.85 -3.01
C ALA A 61 15.27 -0.99 -1.57
N ARG A 62 14.62 -1.81 -0.74
CA ARG A 62 15.09 -2.11 0.63
C ARG A 62 16.38 -2.91 0.67
N LEU A 63 16.55 -3.90 -0.21
CA LEU A 63 17.75 -4.73 -0.28
C LEU A 63 18.95 -3.96 -0.81
N SER A 64 18.75 -3.10 -1.80
CA SER A 64 19.82 -2.31 -2.43
C SER A 64 20.21 -1.05 -1.65
N ARG A 65 19.44 -0.65 -0.64
CA ARG A 65 19.62 0.62 0.14
C ARG A 65 19.70 1.86 -0.77
N THR A 66 19.05 1.83 -1.92
CA THR A 66 19.13 2.88 -2.96
C THR A 66 17.89 3.76 -3.03
N GLY A 67 16.96 3.62 -2.10
CA GLY A 67 15.73 4.43 -2.04
C GLY A 67 16.07 5.93 -2.03
N THR A 68 15.65 6.64 -3.07
CA THR A 68 15.73 8.10 -3.14
C THR A 68 14.39 8.71 -2.72
N ARG A 69 14.40 9.94 -2.18
CA ARG A 69 13.14 10.66 -1.87
C ARG A 69 12.28 10.81 -3.13
N PHE A 70 12.89 11.14 -4.26
CA PHE A 70 12.19 11.24 -5.54
C PHE A 70 11.52 9.91 -5.94
N GLY A 71 12.22 8.77 -5.77
CA GLY A 71 11.64 7.45 -6.08
C GLY A 71 10.43 7.13 -5.19
N ALA A 72 10.48 7.44 -3.90
CA ALA A 72 9.36 7.22 -2.99
C ALA A 72 8.14 8.10 -3.29
N GLU A 73 8.35 9.37 -3.69
CA GLU A 73 7.26 10.26 -4.11
C GLU A 73 6.66 9.82 -5.45
N LEU A 74 7.51 9.42 -6.41
CA LEU A 74 7.06 8.87 -7.70
C LEU A 74 6.24 7.60 -7.50
N ASP A 75 6.69 6.68 -6.65
CA ASP A 75 6.01 5.44 -6.29
C ASP A 75 4.60 5.71 -5.76
N SER A 76 4.48 6.67 -4.83
CA SER A 76 3.18 7.07 -4.28
C SER A 76 2.23 7.65 -5.34
N LEU A 77 2.74 8.44 -6.29
CA LEU A 77 1.93 8.97 -7.39
C LEU A 77 1.45 7.85 -8.32
N VAL A 78 2.34 6.92 -8.64
CA VAL A 78 2.02 5.74 -9.45
C VAL A 78 1.00 4.84 -8.77
N ASP A 79 1.13 4.63 -7.46
CA ASP A 79 0.19 3.84 -6.66
C ASP A 79 -1.22 4.41 -6.68
N VAL A 80 -1.39 5.74 -6.62
CA VAL A 80 -2.71 6.38 -6.77
C VAL A 80 -3.32 6.04 -8.13
N VAL A 81 -2.52 6.05 -9.20
CA VAL A 81 -3.01 5.70 -10.55
C VAL A 81 -3.33 4.22 -10.65
N SER A 82 -2.42 3.35 -10.27
CA SER A 82 -2.53 1.90 -10.52
C SER A 82 -3.49 1.19 -9.57
N PHE A 83 -3.61 1.65 -8.31
CA PHE A 83 -4.47 1.02 -7.29
C PHE A 83 -5.62 1.90 -6.80
N GLY A 84 -5.64 3.17 -7.20
CA GLY A 84 -6.78 4.07 -7.01
C GLY A 84 -7.60 4.21 -8.29
N VAL A 85 -7.04 4.90 -9.30
CA VAL A 85 -7.78 5.28 -10.51
C VAL A 85 -8.11 4.08 -11.40
N ALA A 86 -7.14 3.21 -11.70
CA ALA A 86 -7.34 2.10 -12.63
C ALA A 86 -8.41 1.10 -12.16
N PRO A 87 -8.42 0.59 -10.90
CA PRO A 87 -9.49 -0.29 -10.44
C PRO A 87 -10.85 0.42 -10.31
N ALA A 88 -10.88 1.71 -9.92
CA ALA A 88 -12.12 2.49 -9.90
C ALA A 88 -12.70 2.63 -11.31
N PHE A 89 -11.86 2.92 -12.30
CA PHE A 89 -12.28 3.01 -13.70
C PHE A 89 -12.75 1.66 -14.26
N LEU A 90 -12.04 0.57 -13.91
CA LEU A 90 -12.46 -0.79 -14.29
C LEU A 90 -13.86 -1.10 -13.76
N ILE A 91 -14.13 -0.87 -12.48
CA ILE A 91 -15.45 -1.12 -11.87
C ILE A 91 -16.51 -0.18 -12.44
N TYR A 92 -16.17 1.09 -12.70
CA TYR A 92 -17.08 2.01 -13.38
C TYR A 92 -17.53 1.47 -14.73
N GLN A 93 -16.61 1.05 -15.58
CA GLN A 93 -16.93 0.52 -16.89
C GLN A 93 -17.67 -0.83 -16.83
N LEU A 94 -17.35 -1.65 -15.83
CA LEU A 94 -17.91 -2.98 -15.67
C LEU A 94 -19.35 -2.97 -15.13
N GLU A 95 -19.64 -2.13 -14.10
CA GLU A 95 -20.88 -2.21 -13.33
C GLU A 95 -21.67 -0.90 -13.29
N PHE A 96 -21.05 0.26 -13.47
CA PHE A 96 -21.66 1.57 -13.22
C PHE A 96 -21.93 2.38 -14.47
N ALA A 97 -21.27 2.11 -15.58
CA ALA A 97 -21.40 2.88 -16.82
C ALA A 97 -22.84 2.88 -17.40
N THR A 98 -23.61 1.83 -17.14
CA THR A 98 -25.03 1.70 -17.57
C THR A 98 -26.03 2.06 -16.49
N GLY A 99 -25.57 2.42 -15.31
CA GLY A 99 -26.39 2.77 -14.15
C GLY A 99 -26.80 4.23 -14.10
N GLY A 100 -27.11 4.72 -12.91
CA GLY A 100 -27.52 6.11 -12.68
C GLY A 100 -26.37 7.11 -12.83
N GLN A 101 -26.72 8.38 -13.16
CA GLN A 101 -25.71 9.45 -13.33
C GLN A 101 -24.85 9.72 -12.10
N ALA A 102 -25.26 9.29 -10.89
CA ALA A 102 -24.54 9.53 -9.65
C ALA A 102 -23.53 8.42 -9.29
N GLU A 103 -23.47 7.31 -10.04
CA GLU A 103 -22.68 6.14 -9.64
C GLU A 103 -21.16 6.35 -9.73
N TRP A 104 -20.69 7.30 -10.54
CA TRP A 104 -19.28 7.70 -10.55
C TRP A 104 -18.81 8.22 -9.18
N ILE A 105 -19.72 8.59 -8.28
CA ILE A 105 -19.39 9.12 -6.96
C ILE A 105 -18.72 8.07 -6.08
N PHE A 106 -19.06 6.78 -6.22
CA PHE A 106 -18.39 5.68 -5.52
C PHE A 106 -16.94 5.57 -5.97
N CYS A 107 -16.69 5.71 -7.27
CA CYS A 107 -15.35 5.70 -7.84
C CYS A 107 -14.53 6.91 -7.34
N TYR A 108 -15.14 8.08 -7.29
CA TYR A 108 -14.49 9.29 -6.76
C TYR A 108 -14.06 9.12 -5.31
N PHE A 109 -14.96 8.66 -4.42
CA PHE A 109 -14.63 8.46 -3.01
C PHE A 109 -13.55 7.39 -2.81
N TYR A 110 -13.56 6.33 -3.60
CA TYR A 110 -12.53 5.30 -3.57
C TYR A 110 -11.15 5.88 -3.94
N VAL A 111 -11.04 6.62 -5.03
CA VAL A 111 -9.79 7.27 -5.45
C VAL A 111 -9.31 8.27 -4.41
N MET A 112 -10.22 9.09 -3.88
CA MET A 112 -9.93 10.05 -2.81
C MET A 112 -9.36 9.34 -1.57
N ALA A 113 -9.97 8.22 -1.15
CA ALA A 113 -9.50 7.45 0.00
C ALA A 113 -8.11 6.85 -0.24
N ALA A 114 -7.83 6.36 -1.45
CA ALA A 114 -6.51 5.87 -1.82
C ALA A 114 -5.46 6.97 -1.74
N ALA A 115 -5.77 8.17 -2.26
CA ALA A 115 -4.87 9.33 -2.21
C ALA A 115 -4.61 9.80 -0.76
N ILE A 116 -5.67 9.96 0.05
CA ILE A 116 -5.55 10.34 1.48
C ILE A 116 -4.71 9.31 2.24
N ARG A 117 -4.96 8.01 2.02
CA ARG A 117 -4.20 6.95 2.64
C ARG A 117 -2.71 7.03 2.31
N LEU A 118 -2.36 7.22 1.04
CA LEU A 118 -0.96 7.33 0.60
C LEU A 118 -0.28 8.57 1.15
N ALA A 119 -0.97 9.72 1.17
CA ALA A 119 -0.46 10.93 1.80
C ALA A 119 -0.19 10.72 3.29
N ARG A 120 -1.12 10.09 4.04
CA ARG A 120 -0.94 9.74 5.45
C ARG A 120 0.25 8.78 5.65
N PHE A 121 0.39 7.79 4.78
CA PHE A 121 1.49 6.83 4.81
C PHE A 121 2.85 7.54 4.66
N ASN A 122 3.00 8.44 3.71
CA ASN A 122 4.24 9.17 3.47
C ASN A 122 4.64 10.05 4.67
N ILE A 123 3.68 10.71 5.31
CA ILE A 123 3.94 11.53 6.50
C ILE A 123 4.35 10.65 7.68
N THR A 124 3.69 9.52 7.90
CA THR A 124 3.91 8.68 9.09
C THR A 124 5.11 7.74 8.97
N GLN A 125 5.57 7.42 7.76
CA GLN A 125 6.69 6.50 7.52
C GLN A 125 8.08 7.13 7.45
N ALA A 126 8.21 8.44 7.58
CA ALA A 126 9.51 9.10 7.60
C ALA A 126 10.37 8.56 8.78
N GLY A 127 10.90 7.32 8.67
CA GLY A 127 11.97 6.82 9.53
C GLY A 127 11.74 5.56 10.37
N ARG A 128 10.60 4.87 10.32
CA ARG A 128 10.37 3.67 11.17
C ARG A 128 9.83 2.47 10.40
N ALA A 129 10.50 1.32 10.53
CA ALA A 129 9.98 0.03 10.07
C ALA A 129 8.84 -0.44 10.99
N LYS A 130 7.58 -0.13 10.66
CA LYS A 130 6.41 -0.57 11.44
C LYS A 130 6.07 -2.04 11.15
N ARG A 131 5.53 -2.73 12.17
CA ARG A 131 5.08 -4.13 12.08
C ARG A 131 3.68 -4.28 11.46
N TYR A 132 2.94 -3.18 11.24
CA TYR A 132 1.56 -3.18 10.70
C TYR A 132 1.31 -1.95 9.83
N PHE A 133 0.34 -2.08 8.93
CA PHE A 133 -0.20 -0.98 8.16
C PHE A 133 -1.41 -0.37 8.88
N ILE A 134 -1.48 0.95 8.96
CA ILE A 134 -2.67 1.66 9.43
C ILE A 134 -3.58 1.89 8.23
N GLY A 135 -4.81 1.36 8.29
CA GLY A 135 -5.73 1.30 7.17
C GLY A 135 -5.40 0.20 6.16
N LEU A 136 -6.40 -0.19 5.36
CA LEU A 136 -6.25 -1.20 4.31
C LEU A 136 -5.23 -0.73 3.25
N PRO A 137 -4.22 -1.54 2.87
CA PRO A 137 -3.26 -1.18 1.82
C PRO A 137 -3.94 -0.92 0.47
N SER A 138 -3.61 0.20 -0.23
CA SER A 138 -4.17 0.52 -1.56
C SER A 138 -3.89 -0.56 -2.60
N PRO A 139 -2.70 -1.21 -2.67
CA PRO A 139 -2.51 -2.34 -3.57
C PRO A 139 -3.45 -3.51 -3.26
N ALA A 140 -3.70 -3.82 -1.98
CA ALA A 140 -4.63 -4.89 -1.60
C ALA A 140 -6.07 -4.56 -2.02
N ALA A 141 -6.52 -3.32 -1.78
CA ALA A 141 -7.85 -2.87 -2.20
C ALA A 141 -8.01 -2.89 -3.73
N GLY A 142 -7.03 -2.35 -4.47
CA GLY A 142 -7.03 -2.30 -5.92
C GLY A 142 -7.01 -3.69 -6.56
N MET A 143 -6.15 -4.60 -6.07
CA MET A 143 -6.12 -5.99 -6.55
C MET A 143 -7.41 -6.75 -6.24
N THR A 144 -8.05 -6.49 -5.09
CA THR A 144 -9.35 -7.10 -4.76
C THR A 144 -10.41 -6.68 -5.77
N LEU A 145 -10.53 -5.39 -6.10
CA LEU A 145 -11.46 -4.92 -7.13
C LEU A 145 -11.13 -5.48 -8.51
N ALA A 146 -9.85 -5.51 -8.86
CA ALA A 146 -9.36 -5.96 -10.16
C ALA A 146 -9.65 -7.44 -10.42
N THR A 147 -9.57 -8.29 -9.40
CA THR A 147 -9.80 -9.74 -9.51
C THR A 147 -11.27 -10.15 -9.37
N PHE A 148 -12.17 -9.19 -9.19
CA PHE A 148 -13.62 -9.46 -9.13
C PHE A 148 -14.15 -10.04 -10.44
N PHE A 149 -13.86 -9.43 -11.60
CA PHE A 149 -14.38 -9.93 -12.87
C PHE A 149 -13.86 -11.34 -13.21
N PRO A 150 -12.56 -11.65 -13.14
CA PRO A 150 -12.07 -13.03 -13.23
C PRO A 150 -12.83 -13.99 -12.32
N PHE A 151 -13.08 -13.63 -11.07
CA PHE A 151 -13.85 -14.45 -10.13
C PHE A 151 -15.28 -14.73 -10.62
N THR A 152 -15.95 -13.74 -11.24
CA THR A 152 -17.32 -13.92 -11.75
C THR A 152 -17.42 -14.93 -12.90
N THR A 153 -16.31 -15.26 -13.56
CA THR A 153 -16.27 -16.25 -14.65
C THR A 153 -16.12 -17.69 -14.15
N THR A 154 -15.86 -17.87 -12.84
CA THR A 154 -15.63 -19.19 -12.25
C THR A 154 -16.94 -19.94 -12.00
N GLU A 155 -16.86 -21.28 -12.02
CA GLU A 155 -18.00 -22.15 -11.67
C GLU A 155 -18.49 -21.91 -10.24
N LEU A 156 -17.58 -21.64 -9.30
CA LEU A 156 -17.90 -21.32 -7.92
C LEU A 156 -18.85 -20.11 -7.84
N TYR A 157 -18.53 -19.03 -8.56
CA TYR A 157 -19.40 -17.85 -8.58
C TYR A 157 -20.75 -18.15 -9.21
N GLN A 158 -20.78 -18.86 -10.34
CA GLN A 158 -21.99 -19.18 -11.08
C GLN A 158 -22.96 -20.08 -10.30
N HIS A 159 -22.46 -20.95 -9.41
CA HIS A 159 -23.31 -21.83 -8.60
C HIS A 159 -23.73 -21.18 -7.27
N VAL A 160 -22.85 -20.42 -6.62
CA VAL A 160 -23.07 -19.94 -5.24
C VAL A 160 -23.55 -18.49 -5.19
N PHE A 161 -23.02 -17.61 -6.05
CA PHE A 161 -23.21 -16.16 -5.94
C PHE A 161 -24.05 -15.54 -7.07
N ARG A 162 -24.50 -16.32 -8.04
CA ARG A 162 -25.24 -15.85 -9.22
C ARG A 162 -26.49 -15.03 -8.89
N PHE A 163 -27.16 -15.31 -7.76
CA PHE A 163 -28.38 -14.61 -7.36
C PHE A 163 -28.14 -13.30 -6.59
N LEU A 164 -26.91 -13.01 -6.25
CA LEU A 164 -26.58 -11.71 -5.63
C LEU A 164 -26.58 -10.60 -6.68
N PRO A 165 -27.22 -9.45 -6.39
CA PRO A 165 -27.21 -8.30 -7.29
C PRO A 165 -25.78 -7.70 -7.36
N ARG A 166 -25.03 -8.05 -8.41
CA ARG A 166 -23.63 -7.66 -8.61
C ARG A 166 -23.41 -6.17 -8.43
N HIS A 167 -24.30 -5.37 -8.99
CA HIS A 167 -24.27 -3.93 -8.94
C HIS A 167 -24.25 -3.39 -7.50
N HIS A 168 -25.20 -3.80 -6.67
CA HIS A 168 -25.26 -3.37 -5.26
C HIS A 168 -24.11 -3.95 -4.43
N LEU A 169 -23.66 -5.15 -4.75
CA LEU A 169 -22.51 -5.76 -4.10
C LEU A 169 -21.24 -4.93 -4.36
N MET A 170 -21.05 -4.42 -5.58
CA MET A 170 -19.92 -3.56 -5.92
C MET A 170 -20.00 -2.19 -5.26
N GLN A 171 -21.19 -1.58 -5.20
CA GLN A 171 -21.39 -0.33 -4.46
C GLN A 171 -20.98 -0.52 -2.99
N LEU A 172 -21.48 -1.57 -2.34
CA LEU A 172 -21.17 -1.88 -0.94
C LEU A 172 -19.67 -2.15 -0.75
N LEU A 173 -19.06 -2.93 -1.63
CA LEU A 173 -17.63 -3.24 -1.57
C LEU A 173 -16.78 -1.99 -1.72
N MET A 174 -17.11 -1.09 -2.66
CA MET A 174 -16.37 0.16 -2.85
C MET A 174 -16.49 1.08 -1.63
N ILE A 175 -17.70 1.20 -1.04
CA ILE A 175 -17.89 1.95 0.20
C ILE A 175 -17.04 1.37 1.33
N LEU A 176 -17.07 0.04 1.50
CA LEU A 176 -16.34 -0.64 2.56
C LEU A 176 -14.82 -0.48 2.41
N LEU A 177 -14.29 -0.66 1.20
CA LEU A 177 -12.88 -0.46 0.89
C LEU A 177 -12.46 1.01 1.13
N THR A 178 -13.29 1.97 0.74
CA THR A 178 -13.09 3.40 0.98
C THR A 178 -12.93 3.69 2.48
N ILE A 179 -13.88 3.22 3.29
CA ILE A 179 -13.85 3.41 4.75
C ILE A 179 -12.62 2.74 5.35
N LEU A 180 -12.30 1.50 4.94
CA LEU A 180 -11.18 0.75 5.50
C LEU A 180 -9.82 1.35 5.14
N MET A 181 -9.65 1.94 3.96
CA MET A 181 -8.41 2.63 3.58
C MET A 181 -8.12 3.85 4.47
N VAL A 182 -9.17 4.60 4.84
CA VAL A 182 -9.01 5.81 5.68
C VAL A 182 -9.03 5.47 7.17
N SER A 183 -9.55 4.31 7.57
CA SER A 183 -9.66 3.87 8.96
C SER A 183 -8.30 3.73 9.66
N ASN A 184 -8.33 3.69 11.00
CA ASN A 184 -7.16 3.40 11.84
C ASN A 184 -6.99 1.89 12.12
N VAL A 185 -7.71 1.03 11.41
CA VAL A 185 -7.58 -0.43 11.55
C VAL A 185 -6.16 -0.88 11.24
N ARG A 186 -5.56 -1.66 12.14
CA ARG A 186 -4.18 -2.17 11.97
C ARG A 186 -4.18 -3.48 11.19
N TYR A 187 -3.73 -3.44 9.95
CA TYR A 187 -3.59 -4.62 9.10
C TYR A 187 -2.23 -5.29 9.27
N ALA A 188 -2.23 -6.62 9.26
CA ALA A 188 -0.99 -7.38 9.30
C ALA A 188 -0.13 -7.13 8.06
N ALA A 189 1.16 -6.86 8.25
CA ALA A 189 2.12 -6.87 7.15
C ALA A 189 2.33 -8.31 6.65
N PHE A 190 2.85 -8.45 5.42
CA PHE A 190 3.17 -9.75 4.84
C PHE A 190 4.00 -10.61 5.81
N PRO A 191 3.68 -11.92 5.95
CA PRO A 191 4.39 -12.81 6.84
C PRO A 191 5.87 -12.88 6.45
N ARG A 192 6.74 -12.86 7.47
CA ARG A 192 8.19 -13.01 7.26
C ARG A 192 8.50 -14.47 7.03
N ALA A 193 9.02 -14.81 5.85
CA ALA A 193 9.54 -16.14 5.58
C ALA A 193 10.87 -16.36 6.30
N GLY A 194 11.02 -17.53 6.91
CA GLY A 194 12.27 -17.94 7.55
C GLY A 194 12.24 -19.41 7.91
N VAL A 195 13.36 -20.11 7.76
CA VAL A 195 13.45 -21.56 8.03
C VAL A 195 13.91 -21.88 9.46
N ARG A 196 14.30 -20.87 10.25
CA ARG A 196 14.90 -21.07 11.57
C ARG A 196 13.92 -21.00 12.75
N THR A 197 12.69 -20.51 12.52
CA THR A 197 11.68 -20.35 13.57
C THR A 197 10.32 -20.89 13.10
N VAL A 198 9.52 -21.43 14.04
CA VAL A 198 8.16 -21.91 13.73
C VAL A 198 7.32 -20.82 13.05
N LYS A 199 7.39 -19.58 13.51
CA LYS A 199 6.71 -18.43 12.90
C LYS A 199 7.20 -18.16 11.47
N GLY A 200 8.50 -18.32 11.22
CA GLY A 200 9.09 -18.17 9.90
C GLY A 200 8.67 -19.31 8.94
N LEU A 201 8.60 -20.54 9.44
CA LEU A 201 8.14 -21.70 8.67
C LEU A 201 6.66 -21.58 8.31
N LEU A 202 5.81 -21.14 9.24
CA LEU A 202 4.40 -20.83 8.95
C LEU A 202 4.28 -19.71 7.92
N GLY A 203 5.09 -18.66 8.01
CA GLY A 203 5.13 -17.59 7.01
C GLY A 203 5.54 -18.10 5.63
N LEU A 204 6.53 -18.98 5.55
CA LEU A 204 6.94 -19.61 4.30
C LEU A 204 5.84 -20.50 3.73
N ALA A 205 5.19 -21.33 4.57
CA ALA A 205 4.07 -22.19 4.16
C ALA A 205 2.90 -21.34 3.62
N THR A 206 2.57 -20.21 4.27
CA THR A 206 1.53 -19.30 3.79
C THR A 206 1.90 -18.71 2.42
N ILE A 207 3.13 -18.28 2.23
CA ILE A 207 3.58 -17.73 0.92
C ILE A 207 3.51 -18.82 -0.16
N LEU A 208 3.99 -20.04 0.12
CA LEU A 208 3.92 -21.16 -0.82
C LEU A 208 2.47 -21.52 -1.14
N PHE A 209 1.58 -21.55 -0.16
CA PHE A 209 0.15 -21.78 -0.35
C PHE A 209 -0.46 -20.74 -1.31
N ILE A 210 -0.23 -19.44 -1.05
CA ILE A 210 -0.72 -18.36 -1.90
C ILE A 210 -0.17 -18.51 -3.33
N LEU A 211 1.09 -18.90 -3.48
CA LEU A 211 1.74 -19.02 -4.77
C LEU A 211 1.21 -20.23 -5.55
N ILE A 212 1.06 -21.39 -4.90
CA ILE A 212 0.56 -22.61 -5.53
C ILE A 212 -0.91 -22.45 -5.92
N PHE A 213 -1.78 -22.03 -4.99
CA PHE A 213 -3.20 -21.84 -5.30
C PHE A 213 -3.43 -20.65 -6.25
N GLY A 214 -2.63 -19.60 -6.14
CA GLY A 214 -2.69 -18.48 -7.07
C GLY A 214 -2.27 -18.83 -8.50
N ILE A 215 -1.49 -19.91 -8.73
CA ILE A 215 -1.15 -20.41 -10.06
C ILE A 215 -2.20 -21.39 -10.56
N LEU A 216 -2.67 -22.29 -9.69
CA LEU A 216 -3.61 -23.35 -10.07
C LEU A 216 -5.03 -22.84 -10.30
N GLU A 217 -5.51 -21.98 -9.42
CA GLU A 217 -6.90 -21.51 -9.36
C GLU A 217 -6.97 -19.97 -9.37
N HIS A 218 -6.16 -19.32 -10.22
CA HIS A 218 -5.95 -17.87 -10.21
C HIS A 218 -7.27 -17.07 -10.25
N ASP A 219 -8.24 -17.45 -11.04
CA ASP A 219 -9.52 -16.74 -11.17
C ASP A 219 -10.40 -16.87 -9.92
N ALA A 220 -10.38 -18.04 -9.27
CA ALA A 220 -11.19 -18.31 -8.09
C ALA A 220 -10.52 -17.86 -6.77
N PHE A 221 -9.22 -17.64 -6.76
CA PHE A 221 -8.44 -17.52 -5.53
C PHE A 221 -8.24 -16.07 -5.03
N PHE A 222 -7.85 -15.15 -5.92
CA PHE A 222 -7.39 -13.83 -5.47
C PHE A 222 -8.48 -12.89 -4.95
N PHE A 223 -9.67 -12.93 -5.52
CA PHE A 223 -10.78 -12.12 -5.01
C PHE A 223 -11.22 -12.56 -3.60
N PRO A 224 -11.51 -13.85 -3.33
CA PRO A 224 -11.80 -14.34 -1.97
C PRO A 224 -10.65 -14.11 -0.98
N LEU A 225 -9.40 -14.20 -1.43
CA LEU A 225 -8.23 -13.88 -0.60
C LEU A 225 -8.24 -12.41 -0.17
N GLY A 226 -8.53 -11.49 -1.09
CA GLY A 226 -8.65 -10.06 -0.79
C GLY A 226 -9.78 -9.76 0.20
N ILE A 227 -10.95 -10.36 0.00
CA ILE A 227 -12.08 -10.26 0.94
C ILE A 227 -11.72 -10.84 2.31
N THR A 228 -11.07 -12.00 2.35
CA THR A 228 -10.62 -12.63 3.60
C THR A 228 -9.62 -11.73 4.35
N TYR A 229 -8.68 -11.13 3.64
CA TYR A 229 -7.72 -10.19 4.24
C TYR A 229 -8.41 -8.94 4.82
N MET A 230 -9.39 -8.41 4.11
CA MET A 230 -10.21 -7.30 4.57
C MET A 230 -11.00 -7.64 5.84
N VAL A 231 -11.71 -8.78 5.83
CA VAL A 231 -12.51 -9.27 6.96
C VAL A 231 -11.63 -9.57 8.17
N TYR A 232 -10.47 -10.20 7.95
CA TYR A 232 -9.50 -10.46 9.02
C TYR A 232 -9.05 -9.16 9.72
N GLY A 233 -8.80 -8.09 8.95
CA GLY A 233 -8.46 -6.79 9.54
C GLY A 233 -9.57 -6.22 10.42
N ILE A 234 -10.82 -6.29 9.96
CA ILE A 234 -11.99 -5.84 10.71
C ILE A 234 -12.15 -6.68 12.00
N LEU A 235 -12.16 -8.01 11.89
CA LEU A 235 -12.30 -8.92 13.02
C LEU A 235 -11.20 -8.70 14.06
N ARG A 236 -9.97 -8.54 13.60
CA ARG A 236 -8.86 -8.25 14.49
C ARG A 236 -9.04 -6.92 15.23
N ALA A 237 -9.48 -5.88 14.55
CA ALA A 237 -9.69 -4.57 15.16
C ALA A 237 -10.82 -4.60 16.20
N THR A 238 -11.93 -5.29 15.89
CA THR A 238 -13.06 -5.43 16.81
C THR A 238 -12.71 -6.30 18.01
N LEU A 239 -12.07 -7.44 17.82
CA LEU A 239 -11.70 -8.35 18.91
C LEU A 239 -10.63 -7.75 19.81
N LEU A 240 -9.58 -7.13 19.26
CA LEU A 240 -8.53 -6.51 20.07
C LEU A 240 -8.99 -5.20 20.72
N GLY A 241 -9.84 -4.40 20.06
CA GLY A 241 -10.43 -3.20 20.64
C GLY A 241 -11.37 -3.51 21.82
N PHE A 242 -11.92 -4.74 21.90
CA PHE A 242 -12.72 -5.20 23.04
C PHE A 242 -11.88 -5.70 24.23
N PHE A 243 -10.64 -6.17 23.98
CA PHE A 243 -9.81 -6.84 24.99
C PHE A 243 -8.61 -6.04 25.46
N PHE A 244 -8.22 -5.00 24.74
CA PHE A 244 -7.09 -4.14 25.11
C PHE A 244 -7.50 -2.68 24.94
N GLU A 245 -7.72 -1.99 26.04
CA GLU A 245 -7.50 -0.56 26.13
C GLU A 245 -5.99 -0.38 25.93
N GLU A 246 -5.59 0.08 24.74
CA GLU A 246 -4.20 0.21 24.37
C GLU A 246 -3.59 1.38 25.12
N ASP A 247 -2.49 1.12 25.81
CA ASP A 247 -1.55 2.16 26.22
C ASP A 247 -1.28 3.04 25.01
N ASP A 248 -1.87 4.22 25.00
CA ASP A 248 -1.60 5.28 24.06
C ASP A 248 -0.17 5.76 24.33
N ASP A 249 0.81 5.11 23.67
CA ASP A 249 2.09 5.72 23.36
C ASP A 249 1.86 6.84 22.31
N GLU A 250 0.98 7.76 22.68
CA GLU A 250 0.74 9.02 22.01
C GLU A 250 1.75 10.05 22.50
N THR A 251 3.01 9.70 22.47
CA THR A 251 4.10 10.65 22.62
C THR A 251 4.93 10.64 21.35
N ASP A 252 4.96 11.83 20.73
CA ASP A 252 5.83 12.29 19.64
C ASP A 252 5.32 12.19 18.19
N ILE A 253 4.20 12.88 17.90
CA ILE A 253 3.93 13.35 16.51
C ILE A 253 4.18 14.88 16.37
N ALA A 254 4.46 15.58 17.44
CA ALA A 254 4.86 16.98 17.37
C ALA A 254 6.30 17.14 17.87
N GLY A 255 7.27 17.08 16.97
CA GLY A 255 8.57 17.72 17.25
C GLY A 255 8.33 19.20 17.58
N PRO A 256 9.12 19.81 18.48
CA PRO A 256 8.91 21.19 18.88
C PRO A 256 8.95 22.10 17.65
N ILE A 257 7.85 22.81 17.43
CA ILE A 257 7.80 23.91 16.45
C ILE A 257 8.70 25.00 17.00
N VAL A 258 9.91 25.10 16.47
CA VAL A 258 10.81 26.23 16.79
C VAL A 258 10.50 27.34 15.79
N MET A 259 9.88 28.40 16.28
CA MET A 259 9.77 29.64 15.50
C MET A 259 11.17 30.27 15.42
N THR A 260 11.69 30.43 14.22
CA THR A 260 12.91 31.17 13.99
C THR A 260 12.57 32.67 14.04
N ASP A 261 13.55 33.52 14.46
CA ASP A 261 13.41 34.99 14.61
C ASP A 261 12.89 35.71 13.35
N ASN A 262 12.84 35.05 12.22
CA ASN A 262 12.35 35.58 10.94
C ASN A 262 10.93 35.14 10.56
N GLY A 263 10.17 34.54 11.48
CA GLY A 263 8.77 34.13 11.23
C GLY A 263 8.60 32.96 10.26
N ALA A 264 9.66 32.27 9.85
CA ALA A 264 9.60 31.09 9.02
C ALA A 264 9.46 29.84 9.90
N VAL A 265 8.49 28.97 9.56
CA VAL A 265 8.32 27.66 10.20
C VAL A 265 9.41 26.72 9.67
N ALA A 266 10.42 26.43 10.49
CA ALA A 266 11.41 25.42 10.20
C ALA A 266 11.04 24.13 10.95
N GLU A 267 10.59 23.10 10.24
CA GLU A 267 10.52 21.74 10.77
C GLU A 267 11.95 21.20 10.88
N VAL A 268 12.43 21.06 12.10
CA VAL A 268 13.74 20.46 12.36
C VAL A 268 13.61 18.92 12.35
N PHE A 269 13.82 18.30 11.19
CA PHE A 269 14.03 16.85 11.09
C PHE A 269 15.50 16.52 11.41
N GLY A 270 15.79 16.31 12.70
CA GLY A 270 17.10 15.83 13.15
C GLY A 270 17.05 15.45 14.63
N PRO A 271 17.99 14.59 15.10
CA PRO A 271 18.07 14.30 16.53
C PRO A 271 18.34 15.59 17.30
N PRO A 272 17.77 15.74 18.52
CA PRO A 272 17.93 16.96 19.31
C PRO A 272 19.43 17.25 19.53
N PRO A 273 19.84 18.52 19.44
CA PRO A 273 21.24 18.89 19.70
C PRO A 273 21.59 18.47 21.13
N ARG A 274 22.72 17.78 21.30
CA ARG A 274 23.24 17.48 22.64
C ARG A 274 23.47 18.79 23.37
N VAL A 275 22.72 19.00 24.43
CA VAL A 275 22.96 20.14 25.34
C VAL A 275 24.32 19.88 25.99
N ILE A 276 25.34 20.60 25.53
CA ILE A 276 26.64 20.64 26.19
C ILE A 276 26.43 21.55 27.40
N ALA A 277 26.43 20.96 28.60
CA ALA A 277 26.38 21.75 29.84
C ALA A 277 27.55 22.75 29.87
N PRO A 278 27.32 23.98 30.34
CA PRO A 278 28.40 24.95 30.47
C PRO A 278 29.49 24.38 31.38
N ARG A 279 30.74 24.38 30.92
CA ARG A 279 31.88 24.10 31.78
C ARG A 279 31.92 25.16 32.87
N GLU A 280 31.69 24.77 34.11
CA GLU A 280 32.02 25.61 35.26
C GLU A 280 33.52 25.95 35.19
N ARG A 281 33.77 27.25 35.11
CA ARG A 281 35.16 27.77 35.27
C ARG A 281 35.54 27.55 36.73
N GLU A 282 36.39 26.57 36.99
CA GLU A 282 37.11 26.50 38.26
C GLU A 282 37.93 27.77 38.38
N GLY A 283 37.53 28.63 39.33
CA GLY A 283 38.28 29.79 39.72
C GLY A 283 39.54 29.40 40.43
N GLY A 284 40.69 29.63 39.81
CA GLY A 284 41.96 29.57 40.46
C GLY A 284 42.08 30.67 41.52
N GLY A 285 42.00 30.28 42.78
CA GLY A 285 42.44 31.14 43.89
C GLY A 285 43.94 31.08 43.99
N GLN A 286 44.55 32.25 43.93
CA GLN A 286 45.91 32.44 44.44
C GLN A 286 45.82 33.06 45.82
N GLY A 287 46.45 32.40 46.76
CA GLY A 287 46.99 33.00 47.95
C GLY A 287 48.48 33.24 47.78
#